data_f001a8e99b9c0d6e4bb2c909e3ba4780
#
_entry.id   f001a8e99b9c0d6e4bb2c909e3ba4780
#
_cell.length_a   1.000
_cell.length_b   1.000
_cell.length_c   1.000
_cell.angle_alpha   90.00
_cell.angle_beta   90.00
_cell.angle_gamma   90.00
#
_symmetry.space_group_name_H-M   'P 1'
#
loop_
_entity.id
_entity.type
_entity.pdbx_description
1 polymer ?
#
loop_
_entity_poly.entity_id
_entity_poly.type
_entity_poly.pdbx_seq_one_letter_code
_entity_poly.pdbx_strand_id
1 'polypeptide(L)'
;MSNNRLSRLESPAVQGYISMLQGIINRMAGNSASCKTWTVTLVTAMLVLLIDKQIHLSNPLLCLIPVVLLYLLDCYYLGLERITISIQEEFFSSLSKETADYIDLLYKVDERGQLGSQLYNMLKAIFSISTTPFYLLVASIVLYLIWGISA
;
A
#
# COMPACT_ATOMS: atom_id res chain seq x y z
N MET A 1 3.72 -34.57 -19.71
CA MET A 1 3.98 -33.57 -18.64
C MET A 1 3.32 -32.19 -18.88
N SER A 2 3.30 -31.61 -20.10
CA SER A 2 2.68 -30.29 -20.34
C SER A 2 1.15 -30.26 -20.18
N ASN A 3 0.44 -31.30 -20.61
CA ASN A 3 -1.02 -31.36 -20.58
C ASN A 3 -1.61 -31.30 -19.16
N ASN A 4 -0.95 -31.89 -18.18
CA ASN A 4 -1.43 -31.91 -16.78
C ASN A 4 -1.27 -30.55 -16.08
N ARG A 5 -0.30 -29.73 -16.49
CA ARG A 5 -0.14 -28.34 -16.01
C ARG A 5 -1.21 -27.42 -16.57
N LEU A 6 -1.49 -27.54 -17.87
CA LEU A 6 -2.52 -26.74 -18.52
C LEU A 6 -3.90 -27.00 -17.91
N SER A 7 -4.27 -28.27 -17.70
CA SER A 7 -5.55 -28.63 -17.10
C SER A 7 -5.72 -28.12 -15.65
N ARG A 8 -4.64 -28.02 -14.87
CA ARG A 8 -4.68 -27.43 -13.51
C ARG A 8 -4.88 -25.92 -13.56
N LEU A 9 -4.18 -25.23 -14.47
CA LEU A 9 -4.34 -23.79 -14.67
C LEU A 9 -5.73 -23.43 -15.19
N GLU A 10 -6.35 -24.28 -16.00
CA GLU A 10 -7.70 -24.10 -16.53
C GLU A 10 -8.81 -24.46 -15.54
N SER A 11 -8.46 -25.02 -14.37
CA SER A 11 -9.44 -25.32 -13.31
C SER A 11 -10.14 -24.04 -12.85
N PRO A 12 -11.50 -24.00 -12.85
CA PRO A 12 -12.26 -22.83 -12.39
C PRO A 12 -11.92 -22.41 -10.95
N ALA A 13 -11.58 -23.37 -10.08
CA ALA A 13 -11.18 -23.09 -8.70
C ALA A 13 -9.84 -22.33 -8.64
N VAL A 14 -8.85 -22.73 -9.45
CA VAL A 14 -7.56 -22.06 -9.54
C VAL A 14 -7.70 -20.66 -10.11
N GLN A 15 -8.45 -20.51 -11.20
CA GLN A 15 -8.73 -19.21 -11.82
C GLN A 15 -9.47 -18.28 -10.86
N GLY A 16 -10.46 -18.80 -10.15
CA GLY A 16 -11.20 -18.04 -9.13
C GLY A 16 -10.30 -17.53 -8.00
N TYR A 17 -9.39 -18.37 -7.51
CA TYR A 17 -8.45 -17.99 -6.45
C TYR A 17 -7.43 -16.95 -6.92
N ILE A 18 -6.87 -17.11 -8.12
CA ILE A 18 -5.95 -16.13 -8.71
C ILE A 18 -6.66 -14.78 -8.88
N SER A 19 -7.89 -14.79 -9.42
CA SER A 19 -8.68 -13.57 -9.60
C SER A 19 -8.98 -12.88 -8.26
N MET A 20 -9.28 -13.64 -7.20
CA MET A 20 -9.48 -13.12 -5.85
C MET A 20 -8.22 -12.44 -5.32
N LEU A 21 -7.05 -13.08 -5.41
CA LEU A 21 -5.79 -12.49 -4.96
C LEU A 21 -5.45 -11.22 -5.74
N GLN A 22 -5.60 -11.23 -7.06
CA GLN A 22 -5.40 -10.03 -7.90
C GLN A 22 -6.37 -8.92 -7.55
N GLY A 23 -7.63 -9.25 -7.22
CA GLY A 23 -8.61 -8.28 -6.75
C GLY A 23 -8.17 -7.59 -5.45
N ILE A 24 -7.60 -8.35 -4.50
CA ILE A 24 -7.05 -7.81 -3.24
C ILE A 24 -5.85 -6.91 -3.52
N ILE A 25 -4.88 -7.35 -4.34
CA ILE A 25 -3.69 -6.58 -4.72
C ILE A 25 -4.10 -5.25 -5.35
N ASN A 26 -5.00 -5.28 -6.35
CA ASN A 26 -5.47 -4.07 -7.04
C ASN A 26 -6.18 -3.10 -6.08
N ARG A 27 -6.96 -3.62 -5.13
CA ARG A 27 -7.61 -2.79 -4.11
C ARG A 27 -6.58 -2.13 -3.18
N MET A 28 -5.53 -2.85 -2.74
CA MET A 28 -4.49 -2.28 -1.88
C MET A 28 -3.67 -1.21 -2.64
N ALA A 29 -3.30 -1.48 -3.89
CA ALA A 29 -2.62 -0.52 -4.77
C ALA A 29 -3.48 0.74 -5.02
N GLY A 30 -4.78 0.57 -5.24
CA GLY A 30 -5.73 1.68 -5.38
C GLY A 30 -5.86 2.53 -4.12
N ASN A 31 -5.89 1.90 -2.94
CA ASN A 31 -5.90 2.61 -1.66
C ASN A 31 -4.60 3.39 -1.42
N SER A 32 -3.43 2.80 -1.75
CA SER A 32 -2.14 3.48 -1.71
C SER A 32 -2.12 4.72 -2.62
N ALA A 33 -2.59 4.60 -3.85
CA ALA A 33 -2.72 5.74 -4.77
C ALA A 33 -3.67 6.83 -4.22
N SER A 34 -4.78 6.43 -3.61
CA SER A 34 -5.73 7.34 -2.97
C SER A 34 -5.10 8.11 -1.82
N CYS A 35 -4.26 7.49 -0.98
CA CYS A 35 -3.53 8.17 0.09
C CYS A 35 -2.66 9.31 -0.46
N LYS A 36 -1.95 9.09 -1.57
CA LYS A 36 -1.12 10.11 -2.22
C LYS A 36 -1.98 11.27 -2.75
N THR A 37 -3.09 10.95 -3.41
CA THR A 37 -4.05 11.95 -3.92
C THR A 37 -4.62 12.80 -2.79
N TRP A 38 -5.09 12.18 -1.71
CA TRP A 38 -5.61 12.88 -0.54
C TRP A 38 -4.55 13.73 0.15
N THR A 39 -3.29 13.26 0.21
CA THR A 39 -2.18 14.04 0.77
C THR A 39 -2.01 15.35 0.02
N VAL A 40 -1.92 15.32 -1.31
CA VAL A 40 -1.78 16.53 -2.12
C VAL A 40 -2.97 17.46 -1.95
N THR A 41 -4.19 16.90 -2.00
CA THR A 41 -5.43 17.68 -1.87
C THR A 41 -5.52 18.40 -0.52
N LEU A 42 -5.31 17.67 0.59
CA LEU A 42 -5.41 18.25 1.92
C LEU A 42 -4.30 19.28 2.19
N VAL A 43 -3.07 18.96 1.81
CA VAL A 43 -1.93 19.88 1.96
C VAL A 43 -2.17 21.16 1.16
N THR A 44 -2.60 21.04 -0.09
CA THR A 44 -2.89 22.22 -0.93
C THR A 44 -3.99 23.07 -0.31
N ALA A 45 -5.09 22.45 0.14
CA ALA A 45 -6.18 23.19 0.79
C ALA A 45 -5.71 23.92 2.06
N MET A 46 -4.90 23.26 2.90
CA MET A 46 -4.36 23.89 4.11
C MET A 46 -3.39 25.03 3.80
N LEU A 47 -2.55 24.88 2.78
CA LEU A 47 -1.63 25.94 2.35
C LEU A 47 -2.38 27.16 1.81
N VAL A 48 -3.43 26.96 1.02
CA VAL A 48 -4.28 28.08 0.53
C VAL A 48 -4.89 28.84 1.70
N LEU A 49 -5.44 28.15 2.70
CA LEU A 49 -6.02 28.79 3.89
C LEU A 49 -4.98 29.56 4.72
N LEU A 50 -3.73 29.07 4.79
CA LEU A 50 -2.64 29.76 5.48
C LEU A 50 -2.24 31.05 4.74
N ILE A 51 -2.14 31.01 3.41
CA ILE A 51 -1.76 32.16 2.59
C ILE A 51 -2.83 33.26 2.66
N ASP A 52 -4.10 32.88 2.63
CA ASP A 52 -5.24 33.80 2.69
C ASP A 52 -5.47 34.40 4.09
N LYS A 53 -4.65 34.04 5.10
CA LYS A 53 -4.74 34.50 6.48
C LYS A 53 -6.12 34.33 7.13
N GLN A 54 -6.99 33.50 6.54
CA GLN A 54 -8.32 33.22 7.08
C GLN A 54 -8.28 32.38 8.35
N ILE A 55 -7.22 31.60 8.51
CA ILE A 55 -7.02 30.77 9.70
C ILE A 55 -5.69 31.14 10.34
N HIS A 56 -5.76 31.75 11.54
CA HIS A 56 -4.61 31.90 12.39
C HIS A 56 -4.27 30.54 13.06
N LEU A 57 -3.52 29.70 12.33
CA LEU A 57 -2.94 28.51 12.94
C LEU A 57 -1.83 28.94 13.90
N SER A 58 -2.02 28.69 15.18
CA SER A 58 -1.02 28.95 16.22
C SER A 58 0.32 28.25 15.95
N ASN A 59 0.27 27.16 15.17
CA ASN A 59 1.45 26.43 14.70
C ASN A 59 1.25 25.92 13.27
N PRO A 60 1.90 26.52 12.27
CA PRO A 60 1.78 26.09 10.87
C PRO A 60 2.31 24.66 10.62
N LEU A 61 3.11 24.09 11.54
CA LEU A 61 3.54 22.67 11.45
C LEU A 61 2.36 21.68 11.53
N LEU A 62 1.16 22.11 11.96
CA LEU A 62 -0.05 21.27 11.91
C LEU A 62 -0.38 20.81 10.50
N CYS A 63 0.07 21.51 9.45
CA CYS A 63 -0.08 21.08 8.05
C CYS A 63 0.68 19.78 7.73
N LEU A 64 1.64 19.38 8.55
CA LEU A 64 2.33 18.09 8.39
C LEU A 64 1.54 16.90 8.93
N ILE A 65 0.53 17.11 9.77
CA ILE A 65 -0.26 16.02 10.35
C ILE A 65 -0.88 15.14 9.27
N PRO A 66 -1.63 15.66 8.27
CA PRO A 66 -2.19 14.82 7.21
C PRO A 66 -1.11 14.10 6.40
N VAL A 67 0.05 14.73 6.20
CA VAL A 67 1.19 14.10 5.48
C VAL A 67 1.65 12.85 6.24
N VAL A 68 1.88 12.96 7.55
CA VAL A 68 2.34 11.84 8.38
C VAL A 68 1.28 10.74 8.47
N LEU A 69 0.02 11.09 8.73
CA LEU A 69 -1.07 10.11 8.87
C LEU A 69 -1.30 9.33 7.58
N LEU A 70 -1.34 10.02 6.43
CA LEU A 70 -1.56 9.37 5.14
C LEU A 70 -0.33 8.58 4.69
N TYR A 71 0.88 9.01 5.06
CA TYR A 71 2.09 8.22 4.86
C TYR A 71 2.04 6.89 5.61
N LEU A 72 1.67 6.89 6.88
CA LEU A 72 1.54 5.65 7.66
C LEU A 72 0.47 4.73 7.09
N LEU A 73 -0.66 5.29 6.63
CA LEU A 73 -1.73 4.54 6.01
C LEU A 73 -1.30 3.94 4.66
N ASP A 74 -0.57 4.69 3.84
CA ASP A 74 0.00 4.21 2.58
C ASP A 74 1.00 3.08 2.81
N CYS A 75 1.89 3.21 3.82
CA CYS A 75 2.82 2.14 4.22
C CYS A 75 2.07 0.87 4.67
N TYR A 76 0.94 1.01 5.35
CA TYR A 76 0.10 -0.11 5.76
C TYR A 76 -0.48 -0.84 4.53
N TYR A 77 -1.08 -0.12 3.58
CA TYR A 77 -1.62 -0.73 2.36
C TYR A 77 -0.54 -1.41 1.52
N LEU A 78 0.63 -0.78 1.38
CA LEU A 78 1.76 -1.37 0.69
C LEU A 78 2.27 -2.63 1.39
N GLY A 79 2.24 -2.67 2.72
CA GLY A 79 2.58 -3.87 3.50
C GLY A 79 1.63 -5.03 3.22
N LEU A 80 0.32 -4.76 3.20
CA LEU A 80 -0.71 -5.75 2.87
C LEU A 80 -0.61 -6.25 1.42
N GLU A 81 -0.35 -5.36 0.47
CA GLU A 81 -0.12 -5.69 -0.94
C GLU A 81 1.04 -6.70 -1.06
N ARG A 82 2.18 -6.42 -0.43
CA ARG A 82 3.35 -7.32 -0.46
C ARG A 82 3.08 -8.69 0.16
N ILE A 83 2.31 -8.76 1.24
CA ILE A 83 1.88 -10.03 1.83
C ILE A 83 1.03 -10.81 0.81
N THR A 84 0.07 -10.17 0.17
CA THR A 84 -0.79 -10.84 -0.82
C THR A 84 0.00 -11.30 -2.03
N ILE A 85 0.95 -10.51 -2.51
CA ILE A 85 1.87 -10.91 -3.60
C ILE A 85 2.69 -12.14 -3.17
N SER A 86 3.22 -12.19 -1.95
CA SER A 86 3.98 -13.34 -1.47
C SER A 86 3.13 -14.62 -1.38
N ILE A 87 1.85 -14.51 -1.02
CA ILE A 87 0.90 -15.62 -1.04
C ILE A 87 0.67 -16.11 -2.47
N GLN A 88 0.51 -15.19 -3.41
CA GLN A 88 0.33 -15.52 -4.82
C GLN A 88 1.57 -16.21 -5.42
N GLU A 89 2.77 -15.74 -5.11
CA GLU A 89 4.03 -16.35 -5.55
C GLU A 89 4.20 -17.78 -5.00
N GLU A 90 3.87 -17.99 -3.72
CA GLU A 90 3.90 -19.33 -3.10
C GLU A 90 2.90 -20.26 -3.76
N PHE A 91 1.69 -19.79 -4.04
CA PHE A 91 0.68 -20.56 -4.76
C PHE A 91 1.15 -20.94 -6.17
N PHE A 92 1.72 -20.03 -6.94
CA PHE A 92 2.29 -20.32 -8.25
C PHE A 92 3.47 -21.29 -8.19
N SER A 93 4.30 -21.15 -7.16
CA SER A 93 5.41 -22.07 -6.92
C SER A 93 4.91 -23.50 -6.64
N SER A 94 3.86 -23.66 -5.82
CA SER A 94 3.27 -24.96 -5.52
C SER A 94 2.55 -25.57 -6.74
N LEU A 95 1.90 -24.73 -7.55
CA LEU A 95 1.23 -25.16 -8.78
C LEU A 95 2.23 -25.68 -9.81
N SER A 96 3.46 -25.16 -9.83
CA SER A 96 4.53 -25.58 -10.72
C SER A 96 5.20 -26.89 -10.28
N LYS A 97 5.20 -27.18 -8.97
CA LYS A 97 5.63 -28.47 -8.42
C LYS A 97 4.51 -29.47 -8.61
N GLU A 98 4.81 -30.67 -9.12
CA GLU A 98 3.80 -31.72 -9.39
C GLU A 98 3.19 -32.36 -8.12
N THR A 99 3.27 -31.69 -6.99
CA THR A 99 2.71 -32.10 -5.70
C THR A 99 1.25 -31.63 -5.55
N ALA A 100 0.44 -32.40 -4.85
CA ALA A 100 -0.98 -32.06 -4.59
C ALA A 100 -1.15 -30.88 -3.62
N ASP A 101 -0.07 -30.33 -3.08
CA ASP A 101 -0.04 -29.31 -2.03
C ASP A 101 -0.73 -27.99 -2.41
N TYR A 102 -0.91 -27.72 -3.74
CA TYR A 102 -1.61 -26.51 -4.17
C TYR A 102 -3.10 -26.51 -3.80
N ILE A 103 -3.71 -27.70 -3.59
CA ILE A 103 -5.12 -27.81 -3.19
C ILE A 103 -5.30 -27.31 -1.76
N ASP A 104 -4.35 -27.62 -0.86
CA ASP A 104 -4.37 -27.17 0.54
C ASP A 104 -4.12 -25.65 0.65
N LEU A 105 -3.54 -25.04 -0.38
CA LEU A 105 -3.31 -23.60 -0.46
C LEU A 105 -4.50 -22.84 -1.09
N LEU A 106 -5.43 -23.54 -1.76
CA LEU A 106 -6.61 -22.93 -2.34
C LEU A 106 -7.47 -22.29 -1.24
N TYR A 107 -7.76 -21.01 -1.40
CA TYR A 107 -8.55 -20.21 -0.45
C TYR A 107 -7.93 -20.05 0.94
N LYS A 108 -6.68 -20.48 1.15
CA LYS A 108 -5.94 -20.27 2.38
C LYS A 108 -5.33 -18.87 2.40
N VAL A 109 -6.06 -17.91 2.91
CA VAL A 109 -5.61 -16.51 3.07
C VAL A 109 -4.99 -16.26 4.45
N ASP A 110 -4.82 -17.30 5.27
CA ASP A 110 -5.10 -17.20 6.68
C ASP A 110 -3.93 -16.92 7.62
N GLU A 111 -2.78 -17.46 7.50
CA GLU A 111 -1.87 -17.46 8.67
C GLU A 111 -0.83 -16.34 8.68
N ARG A 112 -0.69 -15.59 7.61
CA ARG A 112 0.25 -14.45 7.52
C ARG A 112 -0.36 -13.14 7.96
N GLY A 113 -1.65 -13.15 8.29
CA GLY A 113 -2.38 -12.02 8.87
C GLY A 113 -2.09 -11.76 10.35
N GLN A 114 -1.12 -12.45 10.98
CA GLN A 114 -0.71 -12.12 12.34
C GLN A 114 -0.19 -10.69 12.38
N LEU A 115 -0.68 -9.92 13.35
CA LEU A 115 -0.32 -8.52 13.57
C LEU A 115 1.19 -8.27 13.47
N GLY A 116 2.01 -9.20 13.96
CA GLY A 116 3.47 -9.11 13.90
C GLY A 116 4.03 -9.11 12.46
N SER A 117 3.48 -9.94 11.58
CA SER A 117 3.90 -9.99 10.17
C SER A 117 3.44 -8.75 9.40
N GLN A 118 2.23 -8.26 9.68
CA GLN A 118 1.72 -7.02 9.10
C GLN A 118 2.55 -5.82 9.51
N LEU A 119 2.86 -5.68 10.81
CA LEU A 119 3.73 -4.63 11.35
C LEU A 119 5.14 -4.68 10.75
N TYR A 120 5.73 -5.86 10.64
CA TYR A 120 7.05 -6.01 10.02
C TYR A 120 7.06 -5.55 8.56
N ASN A 121 6.08 -5.98 7.77
CA ASN A 121 5.98 -5.57 6.36
C ASN A 121 5.64 -4.07 6.22
N MET A 122 4.83 -3.52 7.11
CA MET A 122 4.59 -2.08 7.20
C MET A 122 5.88 -1.31 7.50
N LEU A 123 6.68 -1.74 8.48
CA LEU A 123 7.97 -1.11 8.80
C LEU A 123 8.94 -1.17 7.62
N LYS A 124 8.98 -2.29 6.90
CA LYS A 124 9.76 -2.41 5.67
C LYS A 124 9.22 -1.52 4.55
N ALA A 125 7.93 -1.22 4.53
CA ALA A 125 7.30 -0.32 3.57
C ALA A 125 7.65 1.16 3.83
N ILE A 126 7.96 1.54 5.08
CA ILE A 126 8.41 2.90 5.45
C ILE A 126 9.65 3.32 4.63
N PHE A 127 10.56 2.41 4.32
CA PHE A 127 11.76 2.68 3.50
C PHE A 127 11.58 2.28 2.04
N SER A 128 10.33 2.24 1.55
CA SER A 128 10.06 1.88 0.16
C SER A 128 10.36 3.03 -0.80
N ILE A 129 11.04 2.70 -1.90
CA ILE A 129 11.29 3.64 -3.01
C ILE A 129 9.98 4.15 -3.63
N SER A 130 8.89 3.42 -3.48
CA SER A 130 7.59 3.79 -4.06
C SER A 130 6.84 4.87 -3.25
N THR A 131 7.01 4.88 -1.91
CA THR A 131 6.26 5.76 -1.00
C THR A 131 7.12 6.89 -0.44
N THR A 132 8.27 6.57 0.10
CA THR A 132 9.12 7.50 0.85
C THR A 132 9.51 8.76 0.08
N PRO A 133 9.98 8.70 -1.18
CA PRO A 133 10.37 9.90 -1.92
C PRO A 133 9.22 10.88 -2.14
N PHE A 134 8.01 10.36 -2.37
CA PHE A 134 6.82 11.19 -2.58
C PHE A 134 6.50 12.02 -1.31
N TYR A 135 6.41 11.36 -0.15
CA TYR A 135 6.07 12.05 1.10
C TYR A 135 7.19 12.96 1.60
N LEU A 136 8.47 12.62 1.37
CA LEU A 136 9.59 13.51 1.65
C LEU A 136 9.55 14.78 0.79
N LEU A 137 9.22 14.64 -0.49
CA LEU A 137 9.08 15.78 -1.39
C LEU A 137 7.94 16.69 -0.93
N VAL A 138 6.76 16.14 -0.63
CA VAL A 138 5.62 16.92 -0.13
C VAL A 138 5.96 17.61 1.18
N ALA A 139 6.56 16.91 2.14
CA ALA A 139 6.96 17.48 3.42
C ALA A 139 8.00 18.60 3.24
N SER A 140 8.96 18.44 2.34
CA SER A 140 9.97 19.46 2.04
C SER A 140 9.34 20.73 1.45
N ILE A 141 8.37 20.58 0.54
CA ILE A 141 7.63 21.72 -0.03
C ILE A 141 6.86 22.44 1.07
N VAL A 142 6.15 21.71 1.92
CA VAL A 142 5.38 22.29 3.03
C VAL A 142 6.30 23.08 3.97
N LEU A 143 7.43 22.51 4.37
CA LEU A 143 8.40 23.17 5.26
C LEU A 143 9.01 24.42 4.62
N TYR A 144 9.34 24.37 3.32
CA TYR A 144 9.86 25.51 2.58
C TYR A 144 8.85 26.67 2.55
N LEU A 145 7.58 26.37 2.27
CA LEU A 145 6.52 27.39 2.23
C LEU A 145 6.24 27.97 3.62
N ILE A 146 6.22 27.15 4.67
CA ILE A 146 6.06 27.62 6.05
C ILE A 146 7.21 28.56 6.44
N TRP A 147 8.45 28.21 6.06
CA TRP A 147 9.61 29.07 6.35
C TRP A 147 9.51 30.40 5.62
N GLY A 148 9.11 30.39 4.33
CA GLY A 148 8.93 31.63 3.55
C GLY A 148 7.79 32.53 4.03
N ILE A 149 6.77 31.97 4.68
CA ILE A 149 5.66 32.75 5.28
C ILE A 149 6.09 33.35 6.65
N SER A 150 7.02 32.70 7.34
CA SER A 150 7.48 33.10 8.67
C SER A 150 8.66 34.08 8.62
N ALA A 151 9.36 34.18 7.47
CA ALA A 151 10.45 35.12 7.23
C ALA A 151 9.96 36.46 6.74
#